data_4da7e6561566bc6ca491c664146462b2
#
_entry.id   4da7e6561566bc6ca491c664146462b2
#
_cell.length_a   1.000
_cell.length_b   1.000
_cell.length_c   1.000
_cell.angle_alpha   90.00
_cell.angle_beta   90.00
_cell.angle_gamma   90.00
#
_symmetry.space_group_name_H-M   'P 1'
#
loop_
_entity.id
_entity.type
_entity.pdbx_description
1 polymer ?
#
loop_
_entity_poly.entity_id
_entity_poly.type
_entity_poly.pdbx_seq_one_letter_code
_entity_poly.pdbx_strand_id
1 'polypeptide(L)'
;MTQNIYDDDEFFAGYSRLRRSVEGLDCAPEWPALRALLPDLRGRKVLDLGCGFGWFCRWARQQGAAHVLGIDVSERMLARCRTATADRAITYTRADMEQLELPADSFDLVYSSFALHYLENLSGLMSQAYRSLVPGGALVFSVEHPIFTAPAEPSWSLNAGGRKTWPVDGYLDEGPRSTDWLTKGVIKQNRTFATYINMLVGLGFLITHVAEWDPTAAQIAAQPSWADERQRPPFLLVAAAR
;
A
#
# COMPACT_ATOMS: atom_id res chain seq x y z
N MET A 1 -8.65 11.56 -12.40
CA MET A 1 -9.51 10.92 -11.36
C MET A 1 -9.11 9.45 -11.29
N THR A 2 -8.64 8.99 -10.13
CA THR A 2 -8.23 7.60 -9.93
C THR A 2 -9.37 6.63 -10.27
N GLN A 3 -9.06 5.52 -10.93
CA GLN A 3 -10.03 4.47 -11.21
C GLN A 3 -10.58 3.91 -9.89
N ASN A 4 -11.89 4.01 -9.65
CA ASN A 4 -12.52 3.37 -8.50
C ASN A 4 -12.94 1.93 -8.83
N ILE A 5 -11.97 1.05 -9.07
CA ILE A 5 -12.21 -0.35 -9.41
C ILE A 5 -12.83 -1.14 -8.25
N TYR A 6 -12.67 -0.67 -7.01
CA TYR A 6 -13.15 -1.35 -5.80
C TYR A 6 -14.68 -1.27 -5.61
N ASP A 7 -15.37 -0.41 -6.40
CA ASP A 7 -16.85 -0.39 -6.46
C ASP A 7 -17.41 -1.21 -7.64
N ASP A 8 -16.54 -1.82 -8.49
CA ASP A 8 -16.93 -2.82 -9.46
C ASP A 8 -17.38 -4.12 -8.77
N ASP A 9 -18.45 -4.73 -9.26
CA ASP A 9 -19.07 -5.90 -8.61
C ASP A 9 -18.17 -7.13 -8.64
N GLU A 10 -17.54 -7.41 -9.77
CA GLU A 10 -16.68 -8.58 -9.95
C GLU A 10 -15.39 -8.42 -9.13
N PHE A 11 -14.77 -7.23 -9.23
CA PHE A 11 -13.58 -6.91 -8.47
C PHE A 11 -13.83 -7.01 -6.96
N PHE A 12 -14.88 -6.36 -6.47
CA PHE A 12 -15.21 -6.38 -5.04
C PHE A 12 -15.49 -7.79 -4.52
N ALA A 13 -16.22 -8.60 -5.30
CA ALA A 13 -16.49 -9.98 -4.93
C ALA A 13 -15.21 -10.82 -4.88
N GLY A 14 -14.29 -10.65 -5.85
CA GLY A 14 -12.99 -11.29 -5.88
C GLY A 14 -12.10 -10.86 -4.71
N TYR A 15 -11.98 -9.55 -4.51
CA TYR A 15 -11.18 -8.96 -3.43
C TYR A 15 -11.65 -9.42 -2.04
N SER A 16 -12.98 -9.49 -1.85
CA SER A 16 -13.57 -9.91 -0.56
C SER A 16 -13.25 -11.36 -0.15
N ARG A 17 -12.80 -12.20 -1.11
CA ARG A 17 -12.42 -13.61 -0.85
C ARG A 17 -10.92 -13.80 -0.61
N LEU A 18 -10.10 -12.75 -0.83
CA LEU A 18 -8.66 -12.84 -0.55
C LEU A 18 -8.44 -13.11 0.94
N ARG A 19 -7.46 -13.93 1.27
CA ARG A 19 -7.15 -14.27 2.67
C ARG A 19 -6.92 -13.01 3.51
N ARG A 20 -6.16 -12.05 3.02
CA ARG A 20 -5.95 -10.76 3.71
C ARG A 20 -7.24 -9.98 3.97
N SER A 21 -8.25 -10.15 3.09
CA SER A 21 -9.55 -9.50 3.24
C SER A 21 -10.45 -10.17 4.27
N VAL A 22 -10.28 -11.49 4.45
CA VAL A 22 -11.07 -12.32 5.37
C VAL A 22 -10.42 -12.43 6.75
N GLU A 23 -9.12 -12.72 6.79
CA GLU A 23 -8.35 -13.05 7.98
C GLU A 23 -7.54 -11.86 8.52
N GLY A 24 -7.43 -10.76 7.73
CA GLY A 24 -6.81 -9.51 8.14
C GLY A 24 -5.30 -9.44 7.93
N LEU A 25 -4.65 -8.58 8.73
CA LEU A 25 -3.24 -8.22 8.54
C LEU A 25 -2.29 -9.40 8.69
N ASP A 26 -2.57 -10.33 9.61
CA ASP A 26 -1.67 -11.46 9.91
C ASP A 26 -1.56 -12.45 8.72
N CYS A 27 -2.49 -12.37 7.77
CA CYS A 27 -2.44 -13.15 6.52
C CYS A 27 -1.77 -12.41 5.36
N ALA A 28 -1.36 -11.16 5.54
CA ALA A 28 -0.60 -10.41 4.57
C ALA A 28 0.90 -10.74 4.72
N PRO A 29 1.56 -11.30 3.69
CA PRO A 29 2.92 -11.81 3.83
C PRO A 29 3.95 -10.74 4.18
N GLU A 30 3.72 -9.51 3.74
CA GLU A 30 4.56 -8.35 4.02
C GLU A 30 4.32 -7.73 5.41
N TRP A 31 3.22 -8.07 6.06
CA TRP A 31 2.80 -7.41 7.30
C TRP A 31 3.85 -7.45 8.43
N PRO A 32 4.53 -8.57 8.72
CA PRO A 32 5.55 -8.58 9.77
C PRO A 32 6.68 -7.56 9.51
N ALA A 33 7.12 -7.43 8.27
CA ALA A 33 8.15 -6.47 7.87
C ALA A 33 7.61 -5.02 7.93
N LEU A 34 6.41 -4.77 7.40
CA LEU A 34 5.79 -3.45 7.41
C LEU A 34 5.48 -2.98 8.83
N ARG A 35 4.98 -3.89 9.68
CA ARG A 35 4.73 -3.62 11.10
C ARG A 35 6.00 -3.21 11.86
N ALA A 36 7.14 -3.81 11.54
CA ALA A 36 8.41 -3.47 12.17
C ALA A 36 8.90 -2.04 11.89
N LEU A 37 8.36 -1.39 10.83
CA LEU A 37 8.66 -0.01 10.47
C LEU A 37 7.78 1.01 11.22
N LEU A 38 6.72 0.57 11.88
CA LEU A 38 5.78 1.46 12.55
C LEU A 38 6.35 1.99 13.86
N PRO A 39 6.11 3.28 14.19
CA PRO A 39 6.45 3.82 15.51
C PRO A 39 5.52 3.26 16.60
N ASP A 40 5.81 3.56 17.84
CA ASP A 40 4.85 3.34 18.95
C ASP A 40 3.60 4.20 18.71
N LEU A 41 2.44 3.55 18.66
CA LEU A 41 1.16 4.21 18.34
C LEU A 41 0.41 4.73 19.56
N ARG A 42 0.87 4.48 20.78
CA ARG A 42 0.17 4.91 22.01
C ARG A 42 -0.02 6.43 22.06
N GLY A 43 -1.26 6.84 22.14
CA GLY A 43 -1.65 8.25 22.17
C GLY A 43 -1.53 8.99 20.82
N ARG A 44 -1.16 8.29 19.72
CA ARG A 44 -0.91 8.91 18.42
C ARG A 44 -2.19 9.10 17.60
N LYS A 45 -2.17 10.13 16.74
CA LYS A 45 -3.17 10.36 15.71
C LYS A 45 -2.65 9.76 14.38
N VAL A 46 -3.44 8.88 13.80
CA VAL A 46 -3.05 8.08 12.64
C VAL A 46 -3.97 8.37 11.45
N LEU A 47 -3.38 8.52 10.28
CA LEU A 47 -4.07 8.59 9.00
C LEU A 47 -3.75 7.31 8.20
N ASP A 48 -4.79 6.60 7.72
CA ASP A 48 -4.69 5.42 6.86
C ASP A 48 -5.24 5.77 5.46
N LEU A 49 -4.34 5.89 4.49
CA LEU A 49 -4.64 6.26 3.11
C LEU A 49 -4.88 5.00 2.26
N GLY A 50 -6.11 4.83 1.78
CA GLY A 50 -6.58 3.62 1.12
C GLY A 50 -6.87 2.52 2.15
N CYS A 51 -7.68 2.82 3.14
CA CYS A 51 -7.87 1.96 4.32
C CYS A 51 -8.59 0.62 4.02
N GLY A 52 -9.18 0.44 2.84
CA GLY A 52 -9.86 -0.78 2.40
C GLY A 52 -10.93 -1.21 3.40
N PHE A 53 -10.81 -2.41 3.96
CA PHE A 53 -11.72 -2.93 5.00
C PHE A 53 -11.38 -2.49 6.43
N GLY A 54 -10.50 -1.51 6.61
CA GLY A 54 -10.17 -0.89 7.90
C GLY A 54 -9.39 -1.81 8.85
N TRP A 55 -8.72 -2.83 8.35
CA TRP A 55 -7.93 -3.75 9.19
C TRP A 55 -6.83 -3.02 9.95
N PHE A 56 -6.07 -2.15 9.27
CA PHE A 56 -5.02 -1.37 9.91
C PHE A 56 -5.59 -0.35 10.90
N CYS A 57 -6.69 0.32 10.55
CA CYS A 57 -7.35 1.27 11.45
C CYS A 57 -7.71 0.63 12.80
N ARG A 58 -8.34 -0.57 12.77
CA ARG A 58 -8.70 -1.29 14.00
C ARG A 58 -7.46 -1.79 14.75
N TRP A 59 -6.48 -2.30 14.04
CA TRP A 59 -5.22 -2.73 14.65
C TRP A 59 -4.48 -1.56 15.31
N ALA A 60 -4.39 -0.40 14.68
CA ALA A 60 -3.74 0.80 15.24
C ALA A 60 -4.42 1.23 16.56
N ARG A 61 -5.75 1.15 16.63
CA ARG A 61 -6.47 1.39 17.88
C ARG A 61 -6.16 0.37 18.96
N GLN A 62 -6.04 -0.91 18.60
CA GLN A 62 -5.61 -1.97 19.54
C GLN A 62 -4.19 -1.74 20.06
N GLN A 63 -3.32 -1.08 19.27
CA GLN A 63 -1.98 -0.65 19.70
C GLN A 63 -1.99 0.66 20.51
N GLY A 64 -3.16 1.24 20.80
CA GLY A 64 -3.31 2.42 21.66
C GLY A 64 -3.31 3.76 20.93
N ALA A 65 -3.43 3.81 19.60
CA ALA A 65 -3.60 5.08 18.90
C ALA A 65 -4.78 5.88 19.47
N ALA A 66 -4.62 7.17 19.69
CA ALA A 66 -5.68 8.01 20.26
C ALA A 66 -6.84 8.22 19.29
N HIS A 67 -6.51 8.39 18.01
CA HIS A 67 -7.49 8.58 16.93
C HIS A 67 -6.95 8.00 15.62
N VAL A 68 -7.84 7.44 14.81
CA VAL A 68 -7.51 6.93 13.48
C VAL A 68 -8.50 7.48 12.46
N LEU A 69 -7.99 8.10 11.40
CA LEU A 69 -8.76 8.48 10.24
C LEU A 69 -8.41 7.53 9.08
N GLY A 70 -9.38 6.75 8.63
CA GLY A 70 -9.26 5.93 7.42
C GLY A 70 -9.92 6.62 6.24
N ILE A 71 -9.20 6.70 5.13
CA ILE A 71 -9.70 7.28 3.87
C ILE A 71 -9.69 6.20 2.79
N ASP A 72 -10.79 6.12 2.04
CA ASP A 72 -10.88 5.27 0.85
C ASP A 72 -11.81 5.93 -0.19
N VAL A 73 -11.60 5.64 -1.46
CA VAL A 73 -12.45 6.13 -2.56
C VAL A 73 -13.71 5.29 -2.69
N SER A 74 -13.68 4.02 -2.29
CA SER A 74 -14.77 3.05 -2.42
C SER A 74 -15.75 3.14 -1.26
N GLU A 75 -17.00 3.45 -1.59
CA GLU A 75 -18.07 3.41 -0.59
C GLU A 75 -18.37 1.99 -0.10
N ARG A 76 -18.20 0.99 -0.95
CA ARG A 76 -18.39 -0.43 -0.57
C ARG A 76 -17.36 -0.88 0.47
N MET A 77 -16.08 -0.46 0.32
CA MET A 77 -15.05 -0.70 1.32
C MET A 77 -15.41 -0.05 2.65
N LEU A 78 -15.79 1.23 2.61
CA LEU A 78 -16.13 1.99 3.80
C LEU A 78 -17.40 1.49 4.50
N ALA A 79 -18.41 1.05 3.77
CA ALA A 79 -19.59 0.42 4.35
C ALA A 79 -19.21 -0.81 5.17
N ARG A 80 -18.32 -1.65 4.66
CA ARG A 80 -17.80 -2.82 5.38
C ARG A 80 -16.96 -2.42 6.59
N CYS A 81 -16.12 -1.36 6.48
CA CYS A 81 -15.40 -0.81 7.61
C CYS A 81 -16.33 -0.41 8.76
N ARG A 82 -17.34 0.39 8.44
CA ARG A 82 -18.30 0.91 9.44
C ARG A 82 -19.05 -0.21 10.13
N THR A 83 -19.47 -1.24 9.38
CA THR A 83 -20.15 -2.42 9.95
C THR A 83 -19.22 -3.22 10.88
N ALA A 84 -17.94 -3.29 10.58
CA ALA A 84 -16.95 -4.07 11.35
C ALA A 84 -16.32 -3.27 12.51
N THR A 85 -16.69 -2.00 12.70
CA THR A 85 -16.01 -1.09 13.65
C THR A 85 -17.00 -0.47 14.61
N ALA A 86 -16.88 -0.77 15.90
CA ALA A 86 -17.66 -0.14 16.97
C ALA A 86 -16.92 1.01 17.69
N ASP A 87 -15.61 1.14 17.49
CA ASP A 87 -14.76 2.14 18.15
C ASP A 87 -14.98 3.54 17.55
N ARG A 88 -15.47 4.46 18.37
CA ARG A 88 -15.75 5.85 17.96
C ARG A 88 -14.51 6.71 17.71
N ALA A 89 -13.34 6.24 18.13
CA ALA A 89 -12.07 6.90 17.84
C ALA A 89 -11.52 6.56 16.43
N ILE A 90 -12.21 5.71 15.68
CA ILE A 90 -11.95 5.48 14.26
C ILE A 90 -13.02 6.22 13.44
N THR A 91 -12.56 7.09 12.56
CA THR A 91 -13.41 7.77 11.57
C THR A 91 -13.07 7.27 10.17
N TYR A 92 -14.11 7.00 9.37
CA TYR A 92 -13.95 6.61 7.98
C TYR A 92 -14.55 7.66 7.06
N THR A 93 -13.74 8.17 6.13
CA THR A 93 -14.14 9.23 5.18
C THR A 93 -13.95 8.75 3.75
N ARG A 94 -15.00 8.95 2.93
CA ARG A 94 -14.86 8.77 1.49
C ARG A 94 -14.18 9.98 0.88
N ALA A 95 -13.03 9.78 0.23
CA ALA A 95 -12.38 10.83 -0.53
C ALA A 95 -11.48 10.23 -1.62
N ASP A 96 -11.35 10.96 -2.72
CA ASP A 96 -10.32 10.70 -3.73
C ASP A 96 -8.98 11.26 -3.22
N MET A 97 -8.00 10.39 -3.06
CA MET A 97 -6.68 10.78 -2.54
C MET A 97 -5.97 11.79 -3.44
N GLU A 98 -6.31 11.89 -4.72
CA GLU A 98 -5.74 12.90 -5.64
C GLU A 98 -6.34 14.31 -5.44
N GLN A 99 -7.48 14.39 -4.77
CA GLN A 99 -8.18 15.65 -4.45
C GLN A 99 -8.15 15.94 -2.95
N LEU A 100 -7.33 15.21 -2.20
CA LEU A 100 -7.34 15.26 -0.74
C LEU A 100 -6.64 16.52 -0.24
N GLU A 101 -7.32 17.26 0.63
CA GLU A 101 -6.75 18.35 1.42
C GLU A 101 -6.67 17.91 2.88
N LEU A 102 -5.46 17.89 3.43
CA LEU A 102 -5.20 17.47 4.79
C LEU A 102 -4.83 18.68 5.68
N PRO A 103 -5.33 18.73 6.92
CA PRO A 103 -4.91 19.75 7.85
C PRO A 103 -3.43 19.61 8.19
N ALA A 104 -2.71 20.74 8.29
CA ALA A 104 -1.30 20.74 8.64
C ALA A 104 -1.08 20.23 10.08
N ASP A 105 0.07 19.63 10.36
CA ASP A 105 0.56 19.24 11.70
C ASP A 105 -0.47 18.48 12.53
N SER A 106 -1.20 17.56 11.90
CA SER A 106 -2.39 16.91 12.50
C SER A 106 -2.22 15.44 12.79
N PHE A 107 -1.24 14.77 12.20
CA PHE A 107 -1.02 13.34 12.33
C PHE A 107 0.41 13.02 12.78
N ASP A 108 0.52 12.02 13.64
CA ASP A 108 1.82 11.46 14.07
C ASP A 108 2.30 10.37 13.11
N LEU A 109 1.36 9.69 12.43
CA LEU A 109 1.62 8.68 11.43
C LEU A 109 0.68 8.84 10.25
N VAL A 110 1.25 8.86 9.05
CA VAL A 110 0.55 8.59 7.78
C VAL A 110 0.94 7.21 7.32
N TYR A 111 -0.04 6.34 7.12
CA TYR A 111 0.14 4.95 6.69
C TYR A 111 -0.60 4.70 5.38
N SER A 112 -0.05 3.84 4.53
CA SER A 112 -0.75 3.34 3.35
C SER A 112 -0.24 1.95 2.97
N SER A 113 -1.13 1.04 2.63
CA SER A 113 -0.75 -0.31 2.18
C SER A 113 -1.44 -0.64 0.86
N PHE A 114 -0.63 -0.81 -0.20
CA PHE A 114 -1.06 -1.17 -1.56
C PHE A 114 -2.14 -0.28 -2.18
N ALA A 115 -2.15 1.02 -1.86
CA ALA A 115 -3.07 1.98 -2.46
C ALA A 115 -2.37 3.01 -3.37
N LEU A 116 -1.14 3.37 -3.07
CA LEU A 116 -0.45 4.49 -3.72
C LEU A 116 -0.09 4.26 -5.19
N HIS A 117 0.07 3.02 -5.61
CA HIS A 117 0.38 2.69 -7.01
C HIS A 117 -0.82 2.81 -7.95
N TYR A 118 -2.02 3.10 -7.46
CA TYR A 118 -3.18 3.44 -8.29
C TYR A 118 -3.24 4.93 -8.70
N LEU A 119 -2.48 5.80 -8.03
CA LEU A 119 -2.59 7.25 -8.18
C LEU A 119 -1.73 7.79 -9.33
N GLU A 120 -2.29 8.64 -10.17
CA GLU A 120 -1.54 9.39 -11.18
C GLU A 120 -0.69 10.49 -10.54
N ASN A 121 -1.30 11.29 -9.65
CA ASN A 121 -0.64 12.39 -8.95
C ASN A 121 -0.17 12.00 -7.55
N LEU A 122 0.71 11.01 -7.45
CA LEU A 122 1.27 10.59 -6.16
C LEU A 122 2.06 11.71 -5.47
N SER A 123 2.79 12.55 -6.21
CA SER A 123 3.58 13.64 -5.63
C SER A 123 2.71 14.68 -4.91
N GLY A 124 1.54 15.00 -5.48
CA GLY A 124 0.56 15.86 -4.83
C GLY A 124 0.09 15.30 -3.48
N LEU A 125 -0.27 14.02 -3.44
CA LEU A 125 -0.67 13.35 -2.19
C LEU A 125 0.48 13.32 -1.17
N MET A 126 1.72 13.00 -1.59
CA MET A 126 2.88 12.95 -0.68
C MET A 126 3.22 14.34 -0.12
N SER A 127 3.01 15.41 -0.89
CA SER A 127 3.12 16.79 -0.38
C SER A 127 2.07 17.08 0.69
N GLN A 128 0.84 16.63 0.51
CA GLN A 128 -0.21 16.74 1.53
C GLN A 128 0.14 15.92 2.78
N ALA A 129 0.62 14.69 2.61
CA ALA A 129 1.06 13.82 3.70
C ALA A 129 2.19 14.48 4.50
N TYR A 130 3.21 15.02 3.83
CA TYR A 130 4.31 15.74 4.49
C TYR A 130 3.81 16.89 5.36
N ARG A 131 2.97 17.77 4.81
CA ARG A 131 2.42 18.92 5.54
C ARG A 131 1.51 18.52 6.71
N SER A 132 0.78 17.41 6.56
CA SER A 132 -0.16 16.95 7.57
C SER A 132 0.50 16.24 8.76
N LEU A 133 1.71 15.73 8.58
CA LEU A 133 2.50 15.16 9.67
C LEU A 133 2.96 16.25 10.63
N VAL A 134 3.00 15.97 11.92
CA VAL A 134 3.69 16.80 12.91
C VAL A 134 5.21 16.72 12.69
N PRO A 135 6.02 17.72 13.15
CA PRO A 135 7.47 17.57 13.15
C PRO A 135 7.90 16.27 13.86
N GLY A 136 8.71 15.44 13.18
CA GLY A 136 9.11 14.11 13.65
C GLY A 136 8.03 13.04 13.46
N GLY A 137 6.91 13.35 12.81
CA GLY A 137 5.89 12.38 12.42
C GLY A 137 6.38 11.43 11.32
N ALA A 138 5.80 10.24 11.26
CA ALA A 138 6.25 9.18 10.37
C ALA A 138 5.31 8.98 9.16
N LEU A 139 5.89 8.67 8.01
CA LEU A 139 5.22 8.11 6.84
C LEU A 139 5.67 6.66 6.69
N VAL A 140 4.74 5.71 6.63
CA VAL A 140 5.04 4.30 6.38
C VAL A 140 4.10 3.77 5.31
N PHE A 141 4.65 3.22 4.23
CA PHE A 141 3.80 2.67 3.18
C PHE A 141 4.38 1.43 2.49
N SER A 142 3.52 0.69 1.84
CA SER A 142 3.87 -0.35 0.88
C SER A 142 3.21 -0.12 -0.47
N VAL A 143 3.94 -0.48 -1.52
CA VAL A 143 3.43 -0.50 -2.91
C VAL A 143 3.86 -1.79 -3.59
N GLU A 144 3.22 -2.13 -4.71
CA GLU A 144 3.81 -3.11 -5.60
C GLU A 144 5.18 -2.61 -6.06
N HIS A 145 6.15 -3.52 -6.09
CA HIS A 145 7.53 -3.16 -6.44
C HIS A 145 7.62 -2.71 -7.91
N PRO A 146 8.45 -1.71 -8.24
CA PRO A 146 8.65 -1.27 -9.63
C PRO A 146 9.00 -2.38 -10.62
N ILE A 147 9.80 -3.35 -10.20
CA ILE A 147 10.14 -4.51 -11.05
C ILE A 147 8.93 -5.41 -11.34
N PHE A 148 7.93 -5.39 -10.46
CA PHE A 148 6.68 -6.14 -10.61
C PHE A 148 5.70 -5.42 -11.53
N THR A 149 5.65 -4.09 -11.47
CA THR A 149 4.71 -3.27 -12.25
C THR A 149 5.24 -2.86 -13.62
N ALA A 150 6.56 -2.93 -13.86
CA ALA A 150 7.18 -2.47 -15.10
C ALA A 150 6.72 -3.23 -16.35
N PRO A 151 6.67 -4.59 -16.37
CA PRO A 151 6.36 -5.31 -17.59
C PRO A 151 4.97 -4.96 -18.13
N ALA A 152 4.87 -4.79 -19.46
CA ALA A 152 3.59 -4.59 -20.13
C ALA A 152 2.68 -5.83 -19.99
N GLU A 153 3.29 -7.02 -20.01
CA GLU A 153 2.62 -8.30 -19.81
C GLU A 153 3.30 -9.06 -18.66
N PRO A 154 2.92 -8.78 -17.39
CA PRO A 154 3.59 -9.34 -16.22
C PRO A 154 3.33 -10.84 -16.12
N SER A 155 4.30 -11.66 -16.48
CA SER A 155 4.23 -13.12 -16.41
C SER A 155 5.59 -13.76 -16.19
N TRP A 156 5.58 -14.93 -15.54
CA TRP A 156 6.76 -15.77 -15.44
C TRP A 156 7.07 -16.43 -16.77
N SER A 157 8.34 -16.50 -17.12
CA SER A 157 8.83 -17.23 -18.28
C SER A 157 9.90 -18.28 -17.89
N LEU A 158 10.19 -19.21 -18.77
CA LEU A 158 11.32 -20.14 -18.63
C LEU A 158 12.42 -19.73 -19.60
N ASN A 159 13.65 -19.58 -19.10
CA ASN A 159 14.80 -19.39 -19.98
C ASN A 159 15.18 -20.70 -20.68
N ALA A 160 16.16 -20.65 -21.60
CA ALA A 160 16.62 -21.81 -22.38
C ALA A 160 17.14 -22.97 -21.49
N GLY A 161 17.56 -22.72 -20.27
CA GLY A 161 17.97 -23.71 -19.27
C GLY A 161 16.82 -24.24 -18.40
N GLY A 162 15.57 -23.88 -18.68
CA GLY A 162 14.40 -24.29 -17.89
C GLY A 162 14.26 -23.57 -16.56
N ARG A 163 15.06 -22.54 -16.29
CA ARG A 163 14.96 -21.74 -15.07
C ARG A 163 13.83 -20.71 -15.22
N LYS A 164 12.99 -20.62 -14.21
CA LYS A 164 11.95 -19.58 -14.10
C LYS A 164 12.59 -18.20 -13.96
N THR A 165 12.15 -17.26 -14.77
CA THR A 165 12.63 -15.87 -14.82
C THR A 165 11.46 -14.91 -14.91
N TRP A 166 11.66 -13.71 -14.42
CA TRP A 166 10.73 -12.59 -14.56
C TRP A 166 11.28 -11.63 -15.62
N PRO A 167 10.74 -11.61 -16.84
CA PRO A 167 11.15 -10.64 -17.85
C PRO A 167 10.76 -9.23 -17.41
N VAL A 168 11.69 -8.30 -17.49
CA VAL A 168 11.44 -6.88 -17.23
C VAL A 168 11.66 -6.11 -18.52
N ASP A 169 10.61 -5.49 -19.01
CA ASP A 169 10.64 -4.55 -20.13
C ASP A 169 10.02 -3.24 -19.70
N GLY A 170 10.36 -2.12 -20.37
CA GLY A 170 9.77 -0.81 -20.10
C GLY A 170 9.95 -0.29 -18.67
N TYR A 171 11.00 -0.71 -17.94
CA TYR A 171 11.19 -0.29 -16.53
C TYR A 171 11.28 1.22 -16.36
N LEU A 172 11.92 1.91 -17.32
CA LEU A 172 12.07 3.37 -17.29
C LEU A 172 10.88 4.10 -17.93
N ASP A 173 9.98 3.37 -18.59
CA ASP A 173 8.77 3.95 -19.18
C ASP A 173 7.71 4.04 -18.08
N GLU A 174 7.69 5.16 -17.38
CA GLU A 174 6.72 5.40 -16.31
C GLU A 174 5.32 5.70 -16.86
N GLY A 175 4.30 5.46 -16.04
CA GLY A 175 2.92 5.75 -16.39
C GLY A 175 1.98 4.54 -16.24
N PRO A 176 0.80 4.60 -16.83
CA PRO A 176 -0.23 3.60 -16.60
C PRO A 176 0.13 2.23 -17.18
N ARG A 177 -0.19 1.18 -16.42
CA ARG A 177 -0.20 -0.23 -16.85
C ARG A 177 -1.58 -0.80 -16.60
N SER A 178 -2.14 -1.43 -17.61
CA SER A 178 -3.40 -2.17 -17.48
C SER A 178 -3.09 -3.62 -17.14
N THR A 179 -3.66 -4.13 -16.09
CA THR A 179 -3.46 -5.52 -15.63
C THR A 179 -4.80 -6.23 -15.45
N ASP A 180 -4.80 -7.54 -15.69
CA ASP A 180 -5.96 -8.40 -15.40
C ASP A 180 -5.76 -9.01 -14.01
N TRP A 181 -6.23 -8.31 -12.97
CA TRP A 181 -6.19 -8.79 -11.60
C TRP A 181 -7.59 -8.72 -10.98
N LEU A 182 -8.15 -9.86 -10.63
CA LEU A 182 -9.52 -10.07 -10.17
C LEU A 182 -10.59 -9.72 -11.22
N THR A 183 -10.38 -8.70 -12.01
CA THR A 183 -11.15 -8.31 -13.20
C THR A 183 -10.21 -7.71 -14.25
N LYS A 184 -10.70 -7.47 -15.45
CA LYS A 184 -9.91 -6.90 -16.55
C LYS A 184 -9.77 -5.39 -16.42
N GLY A 185 -8.63 -4.88 -16.90
CA GLY A 185 -8.44 -3.43 -17.07
C GLY A 185 -8.18 -2.67 -15.78
N VAL A 186 -7.60 -3.31 -14.77
CA VAL A 186 -7.13 -2.63 -13.55
C VAL A 186 -5.92 -1.78 -13.88
N ILE A 187 -6.02 -0.47 -13.70
CA ILE A 187 -4.94 0.47 -14.02
C ILE A 187 -4.09 0.70 -12.79
N LYS A 188 -2.77 0.50 -12.94
CA LYS A 188 -1.75 0.81 -11.96
C LYS A 188 -0.70 1.71 -12.59
N GLN A 189 -0.02 2.52 -11.79
CA GLN A 189 1.03 3.40 -12.26
C GLN A 189 2.40 2.75 -12.05
N ASN A 190 3.09 2.42 -13.14
CA ASN A 190 4.51 2.08 -13.07
C ASN A 190 5.30 3.34 -12.72
N ARG A 191 6.12 3.25 -11.67
CA ARG A 191 7.12 4.25 -11.32
C ARG A 191 8.42 3.54 -11.00
N THR A 192 9.55 4.12 -11.38
CA THR A 192 10.83 3.56 -11.01
C THR A 192 11.07 3.65 -9.50
N PHE A 193 11.92 2.79 -8.98
CA PHE A 193 12.40 2.91 -7.59
C PHE A 193 12.97 4.31 -7.32
N ALA A 194 13.75 4.85 -8.27
CA ALA A 194 14.33 6.19 -8.16
C ALA A 194 13.25 7.27 -8.02
N THR A 195 12.15 7.18 -8.76
CA THR A 195 11.04 8.13 -8.68
C THR A 195 10.40 8.13 -7.30
N TYR A 196 10.12 6.97 -6.69
CA TYR A 196 9.61 6.92 -5.32
C TYR A 196 10.56 7.58 -4.32
N ILE A 197 11.85 7.27 -4.38
CA ILE A 197 12.84 7.76 -3.43
C ILE A 197 13.08 9.27 -3.61
N ASN A 198 13.33 9.71 -4.85
CA ASN A 198 13.63 11.12 -5.13
C ASN A 198 12.43 12.03 -4.87
N MET A 199 11.20 11.55 -5.08
CA MET A 199 9.99 12.28 -4.73
C MET A 199 9.95 12.58 -3.22
N LEU A 200 10.21 11.58 -2.37
CA LEU A 200 10.23 11.80 -0.91
C LEU A 200 11.34 12.74 -0.49
N VAL A 201 12.55 12.54 -1.01
CA VAL A 201 13.71 13.43 -0.73
C VAL A 201 13.41 14.85 -1.18
N GLY A 202 12.86 15.05 -2.37
CA GLY A 202 12.50 16.36 -2.91
C GLY A 202 11.42 17.11 -2.10
N LEU A 203 10.55 16.38 -1.42
CA LEU A 203 9.53 16.93 -0.51
C LEU A 203 10.06 17.22 0.91
N GLY A 204 11.29 16.81 1.21
CA GLY A 204 11.93 17.05 2.52
C GLY A 204 11.78 15.88 3.52
N PHE A 205 11.27 14.74 3.12
CA PHE A 205 11.24 13.55 3.97
C PHE A 205 12.67 13.03 4.24
N LEU A 206 12.95 12.67 5.48
CA LEU A 206 14.10 11.87 5.85
C LEU A 206 13.73 10.39 5.72
N ILE A 207 14.23 9.72 4.70
CA ILE A 207 14.00 8.27 4.52
C ILE A 207 14.74 7.52 5.62
N THR A 208 14.03 6.78 6.44
CA THR A 208 14.59 6.03 7.58
C THR A 208 14.76 4.53 7.26
N HIS A 209 13.96 4.01 6.33
CA HIS A 209 14.06 2.61 5.93
C HIS A 209 13.47 2.38 4.54
N VAL A 210 14.12 1.52 3.77
CA VAL A 210 13.60 0.96 2.52
C VAL A 210 13.84 -0.54 2.55
N ALA A 211 12.80 -1.32 2.26
CA ALA A 211 12.88 -2.77 2.16
C ALA A 211 12.19 -3.27 0.88
N GLU A 212 12.89 -4.11 0.15
CA GLU A 212 12.32 -4.95 -0.89
C GLU A 212 11.91 -6.26 -0.22
N TRP A 213 10.61 -6.57 -0.23
CA TRP A 213 10.13 -7.72 0.53
C TRP A 213 10.68 -9.04 -0.01
N ASP A 214 11.27 -9.83 0.87
CA ASP A 214 11.79 -11.18 0.63
C ASP A 214 11.09 -12.17 1.57
N PRO A 215 10.50 -13.26 1.06
CA PRO A 215 9.84 -14.24 1.89
C PRO A 215 10.84 -14.95 2.82
N THR A 216 10.49 -15.02 4.09
CA THR A 216 11.29 -15.76 5.09
C THR A 216 11.27 -17.27 4.81
N ALA A 217 12.24 -18.01 5.37
CA ALA A 217 12.28 -19.46 5.26
C ALA A 217 10.99 -20.13 5.79
N ALA A 218 10.40 -19.59 6.86
CA ALA A 218 9.14 -20.09 7.42
C ALA A 218 7.96 -19.85 6.46
N GLN A 219 7.91 -18.70 5.79
CA GLN A 219 6.89 -18.39 4.79
C GLN A 219 7.02 -19.29 3.56
N ILE A 220 8.25 -19.54 3.08
CA ILE A 220 8.51 -20.47 1.96
C ILE A 220 8.10 -21.91 2.36
N ALA A 221 8.41 -22.35 3.59
CA ALA A 221 8.00 -23.67 4.07
C ALA A 221 6.47 -23.84 4.11
N ALA A 222 5.74 -22.78 4.50
CA ALA A 222 4.29 -22.77 4.50
C ALA A 222 3.67 -22.68 3.09
N GLN A 223 4.33 -21.98 2.16
CA GLN A 223 3.90 -21.81 0.78
C GLN A 223 5.10 -21.86 -0.17
N PRO A 224 5.48 -23.06 -0.66
CA PRO A 224 6.70 -23.27 -1.45
C PRO A 224 6.81 -22.41 -2.72
N SER A 225 5.68 -22.04 -3.33
CA SER A 225 5.66 -21.17 -4.53
C SER A 225 6.26 -19.78 -4.25
N TRP A 226 6.32 -19.32 -3.01
CA TRP A 226 6.93 -18.04 -2.67
C TRP A 226 8.46 -18.03 -2.81
N ALA A 227 9.11 -19.19 -2.95
CA ALA A 227 10.53 -19.24 -3.31
C ALA A 227 10.85 -18.52 -4.63
N ASP A 228 9.89 -18.49 -5.57
CA ASP A 228 10.04 -17.77 -6.83
C ASP A 228 10.10 -16.25 -6.64
N GLU A 229 9.44 -15.70 -5.61
CA GLU A 229 9.42 -14.25 -5.34
C GLU A 229 10.81 -13.69 -4.99
N ARG A 230 11.76 -14.54 -4.62
CA ARG A 230 13.17 -14.18 -4.46
C ARG A 230 13.88 -13.83 -5.79
N GLN A 231 13.28 -14.17 -6.92
CA GLN A 231 13.76 -13.75 -8.25
C GLN A 231 13.30 -12.33 -8.58
N ARG A 232 12.25 -11.86 -7.91
CA ARG A 232 11.55 -10.62 -8.19
C ARG A 232 10.83 -10.17 -6.91
N PRO A 233 11.29 -9.15 -6.20
CA PRO A 233 10.55 -8.63 -5.04
C PRO A 233 9.19 -8.10 -5.51
N PRO A 234 8.07 -8.63 -4.96
CA PRO A 234 6.74 -8.16 -5.36
C PRO A 234 6.35 -6.84 -4.69
N PHE A 235 6.98 -6.49 -3.56
CA PHE A 235 6.59 -5.36 -2.74
C PHE A 235 7.79 -4.50 -2.35
N LEU A 236 7.57 -3.18 -2.37
CA LEU A 236 8.47 -2.17 -1.84
C LEU A 236 7.83 -1.57 -0.58
N LEU A 237 8.57 -1.56 0.52
CA LEU A 237 8.19 -0.99 1.80
C LEU A 237 9.10 0.21 2.10
N VAL A 238 8.51 1.31 2.51
CA VAL A 238 9.25 2.54 2.81
C VAL A 238 8.78 3.14 4.12
N ALA A 239 9.73 3.56 4.94
CA ALA A 239 9.49 4.42 6.09
C ALA A 239 10.32 5.71 5.96
N ALA A 240 9.69 6.83 6.32
CA ALA A 240 10.30 8.13 6.30
C ALA A 240 9.76 9.00 7.46
N ALA A 241 10.49 10.04 7.82
CA ALA A 241 10.08 11.01 8.82
C ALA A 241 10.01 12.43 8.21
N ARG A 242 9.11 13.26 8.76
CA ARG A 242 9.09 14.69 8.50
C ARG A 242 10.08 15.44 9.39
#